data_90419afd8b4eb8d3461925907c66e89e
#
_entry.id   90419afd8b4eb8d3461925907c66e89e
#
_cell.length_a   1.000
_cell.length_b   1.000
_cell.length_c   1.000
_cell.angle_alpha   90.00
_cell.angle_beta   90.00
_cell.angle_gamma   90.00
#
_symmetry.space_group_name_H-M   'P 1'
#
loop_
_entity.id
_entity.type
_entity.pdbx_description
1 polymer ?
#
loop_
_entity_poly.entity_id
_entity_poly.type
_entity_poly.pdbx_seq_one_letter_code
_entity_poly.pdbx_strand_id
1 'polypeptide(L)'
;MVSYNRWNCTGNNGIRKLEGKLRMVDILVVGGGVAGLSVASRLSKSADVTLLEAEDNLGYHSSSRSAAAFIEDYGNDVIREFNSASKSFLSKDGVDVLSPRGSLILGKKEEKHLFKEQCSSFSHHEISMSDASSLIEIINNKSVKYAGYKEDIYDIDTDKLLQYFTKDIKANGSLIYTSSRVNTAEYKEGKWQITTDKKTFLCDVIVNAAGAWVDEFAKKCGVKPLGFLPLKRSMARVPAPDDSGNHKNWPMAFGLNEAFYAKPDAGEMIVSPSEETKSFPHDAFANEEDLAKGIFNFEEVVNYSVKRITSSWAGLRTFAPDRTLVIGFDSIVPSFFWLAGQGGYGFQTSAAASKMASEIILGKKSSFEQLQKRVSPSRFK
;
A
#
# COMPACT_ATOMS: atom_id res chain seq x y z
N MET A 1 35.71 -1.94 6.23
CA MET A 1 35.50 -2.33 4.85
C MET A 1 35.30 -3.85 4.82
N VAL A 2 34.05 -4.31 4.76
CA VAL A 2 33.74 -5.73 4.59
C VAL A 2 33.45 -5.91 3.12
N SER A 3 34.30 -6.67 2.43
CA SER A 3 34.16 -6.96 1.02
C SER A 3 32.98 -7.92 0.81
N TYR A 4 31.94 -7.42 0.17
CA TYR A 4 30.84 -8.28 -0.32
C TYR A 4 31.35 -9.11 -1.49
N ASN A 5 31.46 -10.43 -1.28
CA ASN A 5 31.76 -11.39 -2.34
C ASN A 5 30.62 -11.36 -3.37
N ARG A 6 31.00 -11.18 -4.64
CA ARG A 6 30.13 -11.25 -5.81
C ARG A 6 29.40 -12.59 -5.86
N TRP A 7 28.09 -12.55 -5.90
CA TRP A 7 27.26 -13.68 -6.28
C TRP A 7 27.49 -13.98 -7.78
N ASN A 8 28.18 -15.07 -8.08
CA ASN A 8 28.24 -15.61 -9.43
C ASN A 8 26.94 -16.39 -9.68
N CYS A 9 25.95 -15.74 -10.30
CA CYS A 9 24.76 -16.39 -10.82
C CYS A 9 25.16 -17.16 -12.11
N THR A 10 25.71 -18.36 -11.98
CA THR A 10 25.75 -19.30 -13.10
C THR A 10 24.43 -20.05 -13.13
N GLY A 11 23.60 -19.73 -14.12
CA GLY A 11 22.33 -20.40 -14.37
C GLY A 11 22.54 -21.91 -14.54
N ASN A 12 21.98 -22.68 -13.64
CA ASN A 12 21.82 -24.11 -13.80
C ASN A 12 20.35 -24.44 -13.88
N ASN A 13 19.80 -24.50 -15.11
CA ASN A 13 18.46 -24.99 -15.42
C ASN A 13 18.37 -26.50 -15.11
N GLY A 14 18.30 -26.82 -13.84
CA GLY A 14 18.01 -28.15 -13.35
C GLY A 14 16.82 -28.10 -12.41
N ILE A 15 15.62 -28.35 -12.93
CA ILE A 15 14.41 -28.59 -12.10
C ILE A 15 14.69 -29.83 -11.27
N ARG A 16 15.22 -29.67 -10.06
CA ARG A 16 15.19 -30.74 -9.04
C ARG A 16 13.79 -30.76 -8.42
N LYS A 17 12.88 -31.52 -9.01
CA LYS A 17 11.72 -32.07 -8.29
C LYS A 17 12.26 -32.95 -7.18
N LEU A 18 12.40 -32.41 -5.99
CA LEU A 18 12.43 -33.21 -4.78
C LEU A 18 10.96 -33.46 -4.41
N GLU A 19 10.50 -34.69 -4.66
CA GLU A 19 9.30 -35.24 -4.03
C GLU A 19 9.59 -35.28 -2.53
N GLY A 20 9.05 -34.28 -1.81
CA GLY A 20 9.30 -34.15 -0.40
C GLY A 20 8.85 -32.79 0.15
N LYS A 21 8.70 -32.73 1.45
CA LYS A 21 8.26 -31.54 2.23
C LYS A 21 9.29 -30.38 2.21
N LEU A 22 10.46 -30.53 1.57
CA LEU A 22 11.57 -29.55 1.57
C LEU A 22 11.78 -28.91 0.20
N ARG A 23 11.84 -27.58 0.14
CA ARG A 23 12.20 -26.80 -1.04
C ARG A 23 13.34 -25.82 -0.72
N MET A 24 14.34 -25.79 -1.59
CA MET A 24 15.42 -24.78 -1.57
C MET A 24 15.09 -23.67 -2.56
N VAL A 25 15.29 -22.42 -2.14
CA VAL A 25 15.14 -21.22 -2.96
C VAL A 25 16.20 -20.18 -2.57
N ASP A 26 16.47 -19.22 -3.44
CA ASP A 26 17.41 -18.14 -3.11
C ASP A 26 16.77 -17.16 -2.12
N ILE A 27 15.55 -16.74 -2.44
CA ILE A 27 14.83 -15.69 -1.69
C ILE A 27 13.42 -16.15 -1.36
N LEU A 28 13.04 -16.00 -0.08
CA LEU A 28 11.68 -16.22 0.40
C LEU A 28 11.04 -14.89 0.75
N VAL A 29 9.93 -14.56 0.10
CA VAL A 29 9.13 -13.37 0.38
C VAL A 29 7.92 -13.77 1.24
N VAL A 30 7.74 -13.12 2.39
CA VAL A 30 6.62 -13.38 3.32
C VAL A 30 5.63 -12.23 3.29
N GLY A 31 4.41 -12.53 2.82
CA GLY A 31 3.28 -11.62 2.62
C GLY A 31 2.95 -11.42 1.14
N GLY A 32 1.72 -11.74 0.76
CA GLY A 32 1.19 -11.66 -0.61
C GLY A 32 0.41 -10.35 -0.90
N GLY A 33 0.67 -9.29 -0.13
CA GLY A 33 0.16 -7.95 -0.42
C GLY A 33 0.98 -7.24 -1.52
N VAL A 34 0.62 -5.98 -1.83
CA VAL A 34 1.28 -5.20 -2.88
C VAL A 34 2.80 -5.10 -2.70
N ALA A 35 3.29 -4.99 -1.46
CA ALA A 35 4.73 -4.93 -1.17
C ALA A 35 5.44 -6.22 -1.56
N GLY A 36 4.94 -7.37 -1.09
CA GLY A 36 5.55 -8.67 -1.39
C GLY A 36 5.43 -9.06 -2.85
N LEU A 37 4.26 -8.86 -3.47
CA LEU A 37 4.06 -9.15 -4.90
C LEU A 37 4.95 -8.30 -5.80
N SER A 38 5.06 -7.00 -5.53
CA SER A 38 5.88 -6.11 -6.37
C SER A 38 7.37 -6.43 -6.28
N VAL A 39 7.90 -6.76 -5.09
CA VAL A 39 9.31 -7.13 -4.95
C VAL A 39 9.59 -8.52 -5.50
N ALA A 40 8.70 -9.50 -5.27
CA ALA A 40 8.85 -10.84 -5.80
C ALA A 40 8.84 -10.84 -7.34
N SER A 41 7.97 -10.04 -7.98
CA SER A 41 7.95 -9.84 -9.44
C SER A 41 9.32 -9.36 -9.96
N ARG A 42 9.95 -8.40 -9.31
CA ARG A 42 11.26 -7.90 -9.73
C ARG A 42 12.39 -8.89 -9.48
N LEU A 43 12.39 -9.54 -8.32
CA LEU A 43 13.43 -10.51 -7.95
C LEU A 43 13.38 -11.77 -8.81
N SER A 44 12.19 -12.23 -9.19
CA SER A 44 11.98 -13.43 -10.00
C SER A 44 12.69 -13.40 -11.36
N LYS A 45 13.04 -12.21 -11.84
CA LYS A 45 13.82 -12.04 -13.10
C LYS A 45 15.30 -12.43 -12.97
N SER A 46 15.80 -12.59 -11.74
CA SER A 46 17.24 -12.77 -11.47
C SER A 46 17.56 -13.83 -10.41
N ALA A 47 16.54 -14.38 -9.72
CA ALA A 47 16.72 -15.34 -8.62
C ALA A 47 15.55 -16.33 -8.56
N ASP A 48 15.73 -17.50 -7.94
CA ASP A 48 14.63 -18.40 -7.57
C ASP A 48 13.90 -17.83 -6.35
N VAL A 49 12.67 -17.38 -6.56
CA VAL A 49 11.85 -16.73 -5.53
C VAL A 49 10.66 -17.61 -5.19
N THR A 50 10.38 -17.70 -3.90
CA THR A 50 9.10 -18.23 -3.42
C THR A 50 8.42 -17.17 -2.56
N LEU A 51 7.14 -16.92 -2.84
CA LEU A 51 6.29 -16.05 -2.03
C LEU A 51 5.31 -16.90 -1.22
N LEU A 52 5.24 -16.61 0.09
CA LEU A 52 4.28 -17.23 1.01
C LEU A 52 3.25 -16.19 1.44
N GLU A 53 1.97 -16.55 1.30
CA GLU A 53 0.82 -15.80 1.81
C GLU A 53 0.06 -16.67 2.81
N ALA A 54 -0.31 -16.08 3.94
CA ALA A 54 -1.02 -16.78 5.01
C ALA A 54 -2.49 -17.06 4.66
N GLU A 55 -3.11 -16.15 3.93
CA GLU A 55 -4.52 -16.24 3.54
C GLU A 55 -4.70 -17.03 2.23
N ASP A 56 -5.93 -17.38 1.90
CA ASP A 56 -6.26 -18.13 0.68
C ASP A 56 -6.11 -17.28 -0.57
N ASN A 57 -6.22 -15.95 -0.44
CA ASN A 57 -6.16 -15.00 -1.53
C ASN A 57 -5.02 -14.00 -1.34
N LEU A 58 -4.38 -13.63 -2.45
CA LEU A 58 -3.40 -12.56 -2.48
C LEU A 58 -4.07 -11.20 -2.24
N GLY A 59 -3.37 -10.32 -1.54
CA GLY A 59 -3.85 -8.98 -1.26
C GLY A 59 -4.97 -8.89 -0.23
N TYR A 60 -5.36 -9.96 0.42
CA TYR A 60 -6.56 -10.09 1.25
C TYR A 60 -6.77 -8.98 2.29
N HIS A 61 -5.73 -8.55 2.97
CA HIS A 61 -5.80 -7.51 4.00
C HIS A 61 -5.75 -6.09 3.39
N SER A 62 -4.81 -5.25 3.80
CA SER A 62 -4.75 -3.82 3.44
C SER A 62 -4.77 -3.54 1.94
N SER A 63 -4.26 -4.45 1.11
CA SER A 63 -4.20 -4.26 -0.34
C SER A 63 -5.59 -4.31 -1.01
N SER A 64 -6.48 -5.23 -0.62
CA SER A 64 -7.85 -5.26 -1.15
C SER A 64 -8.79 -4.23 -0.50
N ARG A 65 -8.32 -3.52 0.51
CA ARG A 65 -9.13 -2.59 1.33
C ARG A 65 -8.73 -1.12 1.11
N SER A 66 -8.04 -0.85 -0.01
CA SER A 66 -7.56 0.48 -0.36
C SER A 66 -8.67 1.33 -0.98
N ALA A 67 -8.61 2.66 -0.77
CA ALA A 67 -9.38 3.60 -1.56
C ALA A 67 -8.84 3.73 -3.00
N ALA A 68 -7.68 3.16 -3.27
CA ALA A 68 -7.09 3.05 -4.59
C ALA A 68 -6.89 4.40 -5.31
N ALA A 69 -6.39 5.40 -4.61
CA ALA A 69 -6.03 6.70 -5.19
C ALA A 69 -4.52 6.84 -5.35
N PHE A 70 -4.09 7.47 -6.43
CA PHE A 70 -2.72 7.97 -6.64
C PHE A 70 -2.71 9.47 -6.46
N ILE A 71 -2.05 9.92 -5.40
CA ILE A 71 -1.90 11.34 -5.02
C ILE A 71 -0.41 11.60 -4.85
N GLU A 72 0.24 12.23 -5.85
CA GLU A 72 1.70 12.34 -5.92
C GLU A 72 2.29 13.06 -4.71
N ASP A 73 1.65 14.11 -4.23
CA ASP A 73 2.09 14.92 -3.10
C ASP A 73 1.52 14.48 -1.74
N TYR A 74 0.93 13.28 -1.64
CA TYR A 74 0.47 12.71 -0.38
C TYR A 74 1.60 12.01 0.37
N GLY A 75 1.68 12.30 1.68
CA GLY A 75 2.71 11.76 2.57
C GLY A 75 3.85 12.75 2.83
N ASN A 76 4.87 12.28 3.56
CA ASN A 76 6.08 13.06 3.80
C ASN A 76 6.99 13.10 2.55
N ASP A 77 8.07 13.89 2.60
CA ASP A 77 8.96 14.11 1.44
C ASP A 77 9.52 12.79 0.86
N VAL A 78 9.86 11.81 1.72
CA VAL A 78 10.34 10.50 1.23
C VAL A 78 9.26 9.79 0.45
N ILE A 79 8.02 9.81 0.95
CA ILE A 79 6.89 9.17 0.29
C ILE A 79 6.61 9.86 -1.06
N ARG A 80 6.65 11.19 -1.10
CA ARG A 80 6.45 11.96 -2.35
C ARG A 80 7.50 11.62 -3.41
N GLU A 81 8.76 11.47 -3.01
CA GLU A 81 9.83 11.02 -3.92
C GLU A 81 9.56 9.61 -4.48
N PHE A 82 9.07 8.67 -3.65
CA PHE A 82 8.65 7.34 -4.13
C PHE A 82 7.43 7.39 -5.03
N ASN A 83 6.44 8.25 -4.74
CA ASN A 83 5.26 8.44 -5.57
C ASN A 83 5.67 8.93 -6.95
N SER A 84 6.43 10.00 -7.04
CA SER A 84 6.93 10.57 -8.29
C SER A 84 7.72 9.54 -9.10
N ALA A 85 8.64 8.81 -8.46
CA ALA A 85 9.43 7.76 -9.11
C ALA A 85 8.61 6.54 -9.55
N SER A 86 7.39 6.36 -9.03
CA SER A 86 6.50 5.25 -9.40
C SER A 86 5.54 5.62 -10.53
N LYS A 87 5.26 6.91 -10.76
CA LYS A 87 4.20 7.40 -11.66
C LYS A 87 4.31 6.85 -13.08
N SER A 88 5.49 6.91 -13.69
CA SER A 88 5.71 6.42 -15.05
C SER A 88 5.41 4.92 -15.18
N PHE A 89 5.80 4.10 -14.21
CA PHE A 89 5.52 2.67 -14.23
C PHE A 89 4.02 2.37 -14.11
N LEU A 90 3.27 3.16 -13.35
CA LEU A 90 1.83 2.96 -13.14
C LEU A 90 0.97 3.53 -14.27
N SER A 91 1.49 4.50 -15.03
CA SER A 91 0.79 5.18 -16.14
C SER A 91 0.75 4.34 -17.43
N LYS A 92 0.21 4.93 -18.52
CA LYS A 92 0.11 4.31 -19.85
C LYS A 92 1.43 3.79 -20.40
N ASP A 93 2.54 4.45 -20.06
CA ASP A 93 3.87 4.05 -20.51
C ASP A 93 4.40 2.81 -19.79
N GLY A 94 3.71 2.36 -18.75
CA GLY A 94 4.06 1.19 -17.95
C GLY A 94 2.95 0.14 -17.93
N VAL A 95 2.34 -0.07 -16.74
CA VAL A 95 1.30 -1.10 -16.54
C VAL A 95 -0.11 -0.60 -16.89
N ASP A 96 -0.27 0.70 -17.07
CA ASP A 96 -1.53 1.35 -17.43
C ASP A 96 -2.65 1.04 -16.42
N VAL A 97 -2.42 1.44 -15.18
CA VAL A 97 -3.37 1.23 -14.07
C VAL A 97 -3.92 2.55 -13.50
N LEU A 98 -3.49 3.69 -14.06
CA LEU A 98 -3.96 5.01 -13.62
C LEU A 98 -5.07 5.51 -14.54
N SER A 99 -6.18 5.95 -13.94
CA SER A 99 -7.25 6.66 -14.65
C SER A 99 -7.52 8.02 -13.99
N PRO A 100 -7.73 9.10 -14.76
CA PRO A 100 -7.98 10.43 -14.22
C PRO A 100 -9.16 10.45 -13.24
N ARG A 101 -9.01 11.12 -12.12
CA ARG A 101 -10.06 11.29 -11.11
C ARG A 101 -10.22 12.76 -10.69
N GLY A 102 -9.12 13.44 -10.43
CA GLY A 102 -9.14 14.75 -9.79
C GLY A 102 -9.50 14.66 -8.30
N SER A 103 -9.30 15.75 -7.58
CA SER A 103 -9.75 15.87 -6.19
C SER A 103 -10.31 17.24 -5.88
N LEU A 104 -11.24 17.30 -4.94
CA LEU A 104 -11.92 18.51 -4.50
C LEU A 104 -11.88 18.60 -2.97
N ILE A 105 -11.23 19.64 -2.44
CA ILE A 105 -11.25 19.97 -1.02
C ILE A 105 -12.41 20.93 -0.78
N LEU A 106 -13.26 20.64 0.20
CA LEU A 106 -14.44 21.43 0.56
C LEU A 106 -14.28 22.04 1.94
N GLY A 107 -14.50 23.35 2.05
CA GLY A 107 -14.40 24.11 3.29
C GLY A 107 -15.65 24.93 3.60
N LYS A 108 -16.05 24.97 4.89
CA LYS A 108 -17.14 25.81 5.40
C LYS A 108 -16.64 27.25 5.65
N LYS A 109 -17.57 28.16 5.94
CA LYS A 109 -17.27 29.60 6.11
C LYS A 109 -16.22 29.86 7.21
N GLU A 110 -16.36 29.19 8.33
CA GLU A 110 -15.50 29.31 9.51
C GLU A 110 -14.10 28.69 9.30
N GLU A 111 -13.95 27.84 8.30
CA GLU A 111 -12.73 27.08 8.04
C GLU A 111 -11.76 27.73 7.03
N LYS A 112 -11.96 29.01 6.71
CA LYS A 112 -11.21 29.72 5.67
C LYS A 112 -9.69 29.59 5.78
N HIS A 113 -9.16 29.73 7.00
CA HIS A 113 -7.70 29.69 7.22
C HIS A 113 -7.17 28.28 6.93
N LEU A 114 -7.82 27.27 7.51
CA LEU A 114 -7.47 25.87 7.33
C LEU A 114 -7.59 25.41 5.87
N PHE A 115 -8.64 25.88 5.17
CA PHE A 115 -8.82 25.62 3.74
C PHE A 115 -7.63 26.12 2.93
N LYS A 116 -7.17 27.35 3.16
CA LYS A 116 -6.02 27.92 2.44
C LYS A 116 -4.73 27.15 2.71
N GLU A 117 -4.51 26.78 3.97
CA GLU A 117 -3.37 25.99 4.38
C GLU A 117 -3.34 24.61 3.69
N GLN A 118 -4.47 23.90 3.71
CA GLN A 118 -4.56 22.59 3.05
C GLN A 118 -4.47 22.68 1.53
N CYS A 119 -5.09 23.66 0.89
CA CYS A 119 -4.93 23.88 -0.55
C CYS A 119 -3.47 24.10 -0.91
N SER A 120 -2.75 24.91 -0.14
CA SER A 120 -1.31 25.12 -0.34
C SER A 120 -0.50 23.84 -0.16
N SER A 121 -0.78 23.08 0.90
CA SER A 121 -0.03 21.86 1.25
C SER A 121 -0.20 20.73 0.24
N PHE A 122 -1.38 20.63 -0.40
CA PHE A 122 -1.72 19.61 -1.39
C PHE A 122 -1.85 20.15 -2.82
N SER A 123 -1.30 21.35 -3.07
CA SER A 123 -1.26 21.95 -4.41
C SER A 123 -2.62 22.05 -5.11
N HIS A 124 -3.70 22.30 -4.32
CA HIS A 124 -5.02 22.59 -4.87
C HIS A 124 -5.13 24.09 -5.18
N HIS A 125 -5.76 24.43 -6.28
CA HIS A 125 -6.12 25.82 -6.61
C HIS A 125 -7.57 26.10 -6.22
N GLU A 126 -7.81 27.26 -5.62
CA GLU A 126 -9.17 27.70 -5.27
C GLU A 126 -10.00 27.89 -6.53
N ILE A 127 -11.21 27.37 -6.56
CA ILE A 127 -12.17 27.51 -7.68
C ILE A 127 -13.47 28.14 -7.17
N SER A 128 -14.31 28.63 -8.10
CA SER A 128 -15.62 29.17 -7.74
C SER A 128 -16.57 28.06 -7.26
N MET A 129 -17.55 28.43 -6.43
CA MET A 129 -18.58 27.47 -6.01
C MET A 129 -19.46 26.99 -7.18
N SER A 130 -19.56 27.77 -8.26
CA SER A 130 -20.22 27.37 -9.51
C SER A 130 -19.45 26.25 -10.18
N ASP A 131 -18.13 26.39 -10.29
CA ASP A 131 -17.27 25.35 -10.91
C ASP A 131 -17.26 24.09 -10.05
N ALA A 132 -17.19 24.25 -8.72
CA ALA A 132 -17.26 23.11 -7.81
C ALA A 132 -18.59 22.33 -7.93
N SER A 133 -19.72 23.05 -8.04
CA SER A 133 -21.04 22.43 -8.28
C SER A 133 -21.19 21.81 -9.64
N SER A 134 -20.42 22.26 -10.64
CA SER A 134 -20.34 21.60 -11.95
C SER A 134 -19.54 20.29 -11.92
N LEU A 135 -18.59 20.17 -10.99
CA LEU A 135 -17.82 18.94 -10.75
C LEU A 135 -18.60 17.93 -9.91
N ILE A 136 -19.31 18.39 -8.87
CA ILE A 136 -20.13 17.56 -7.97
C ILE A 136 -21.45 18.28 -7.72
N GLU A 137 -22.50 17.90 -8.42
CA GLU A 137 -23.79 18.62 -8.48
C GLU A 137 -24.50 18.68 -7.12
N ILE A 138 -24.19 17.74 -6.22
CA ILE A 138 -24.84 17.65 -4.92
C ILE A 138 -24.18 18.50 -3.83
N ILE A 139 -23.16 19.32 -4.14
CA ILE A 139 -22.53 20.17 -3.12
C ILE A 139 -23.57 21.10 -2.47
N ASN A 140 -23.56 21.16 -1.16
CA ASN A 140 -24.43 22.04 -0.38
C ASN A 140 -23.84 23.45 -0.32
N ASN A 141 -24.20 24.31 -1.26
CA ASN A 141 -23.74 25.70 -1.33
C ASN A 141 -24.18 26.58 -0.14
N LYS A 142 -25.04 26.07 0.76
CA LYS A 142 -25.39 26.77 2.00
C LYS A 142 -24.32 26.57 3.06
N SER A 143 -23.77 25.39 3.19
CA SER A 143 -22.71 25.03 4.13
C SER A 143 -21.30 25.27 3.57
N VAL A 144 -21.01 24.80 2.37
CA VAL A 144 -19.71 24.96 1.70
C VAL A 144 -19.54 26.36 1.13
N LYS A 145 -18.41 26.99 1.40
CA LYS A 145 -18.07 28.34 0.93
C LYS A 145 -16.74 28.42 0.18
N TYR A 146 -15.91 27.39 0.31
CA TYR A 146 -14.60 27.31 -0.33
C TYR A 146 -14.45 25.96 -0.98
N ALA A 147 -13.91 25.94 -2.20
CA ALA A 147 -13.59 24.73 -2.94
C ALA A 147 -12.21 24.87 -3.58
N GLY A 148 -11.37 23.86 -3.37
CA GLY A 148 -10.05 23.76 -3.99
C GLY A 148 -9.98 22.52 -4.86
N TYR A 149 -9.57 22.66 -6.12
CA TYR A 149 -9.50 21.58 -7.09
C TYR A 149 -8.06 21.26 -7.49
N LYS A 150 -7.80 19.98 -7.72
CA LYS A 150 -6.56 19.47 -8.32
C LYS A 150 -6.90 18.38 -9.32
N GLU A 151 -6.41 18.54 -10.56
CA GLU A 151 -6.66 17.60 -11.64
C GLU A 151 -5.78 16.34 -11.58
N ASP A 152 -4.51 16.48 -11.20
CA ASP A 152 -3.47 15.44 -11.23
C ASP A 152 -3.62 14.39 -10.11
N ILE A 153 -4.82 13.90 -9.93
CA ILE A 153 -5.16 12.79 -9.03
C ILE A 153 -5.78 11.68 -9.87
N TYR A 154 -5.43 10.44 -9.56
CA TYR A 154 -5.84 9.29 -10.36
C TYR A 154 -6.44 8.19 -9.47
N ASP A 155 -7.34 7.40 -10.00
CA ASP A 155 -7.65 6.09 -9.45
C ASP A 155 -6.58 5.09 -9.88
N ILE A 156 -6.31 4.12 -9.03
CA ILE A 156 -5.43 2.98 -9.34
C ILE A 156 -6.31 1.74 -9.52
N ASP A 157 -6.20 1.07 -10.66
CA ASP A 157 -6.70 -0.30 -10.80
C ASP A 157 -5.80 -1.26 -10.01
N THR A 158 -6.14 -1.44 -8.74
CA THR A 158 -5.36 -2.25 -7.81
C THR A 158 -5.36 -3.72 -8.17
N ASP A 159 -6.46 -4.23 -8.70
CA ASP A 159 -6.59 -5.63 -9.12
C ASP A 159 -5.70 -5.92 -10.33
N LYS A 160 -5.78 -5.09 -11.37
CA LYS A 160 -4.89 -5.17 -12.54
C LYS A 160 -3.42 -5.12 -12.16
N LEU A 161 -3.05 -4.28 -11.20
CA LEU A 161 -1.66 -4.16 -10.74
C LEU A 161 -1.19 -5.41 -9.98
N LEU A 162 -2.00 -5.96 -9.06
CA LEU A 162 -1.69 -7.20 -8.36
C LEU A 162 -1.62 -8.39 -9.32
N GLN A 163 -2.51 -8.46 -10.30
CA GLN A 163 -2.49 -9.48 -11.34
C GLN A 163 -1.24 -9.37 -12.21
N TYR A 164 -0.82 -8.14 -12.57
CA TYR A 164 0.43 -7.92 -13.31
C TYR A 164 1.63 -8.52 -12.57
N PHE A 165 1.82 -8.19 -11.29
CA PHE A 165 2.91 -8.75 -10.50
C PHE A 165 2.82 -10.27 -10.37
N THR A 166 1.62 -10.78 -10.13
CA THR A 166 1.38 -12.23 -10.00
C THR A 166 1.73 -13.00 -11.28
N LYS A 167 1.32 -12.47 -12.45
CA LYS A 167 1.66 -13.04 -13.76
C LYS A 167 3.16 -13.01 -14.02
N ASP A 168 3.82 -11.90 -13.72
CA ASP A 168 5.27 -11.71 -13.91
C ASP A 168 6.07 -12.72 -13.04
N ILE A 169 5.71 -12.91 -11.77
CA ILE A 169 6.30 -13.92 -10.88
C ILE A 169 6.22 -15.32 -11.50
N LYS A 170 5.02 -15.72 -11.94
CA LYS A 170 4.78 -17.04 -12.52
C LYS A 170 5.49 -17.23 -13.86
N ALA A 171 5.50 -16.22 -14.71
CA ALA A 171 6.17 -16.24 -16.01
C ALA A 171 7.68 -16.42 -15.87
N ASN A 172 8.28 -15.95 -14.80
CA ASN A 172 9.70 -16.13 -14.48
C ASN A 172 10.00 -17.45 -13.72
N GLY A 173 9.02 -18.37 -13.59
CA GLY A 173 9.19 -19.68 -12.96
C GLY A 173 9.22 -19.68 -11.44
N SER A 174 9.00 -18.54 -10.79
CA SER A 174 8.89 -18.41 -9.34
C SER A 174 7.53 -18.88 -8.82
N LEU A 175 7.46 -19.27 -7.55
CA LEU A 175 6.27 -19.88 -6.98
C LEU A 175 5.58 -18.99 -5.95
N ILE A 176 4.27 -19.09 -5.92
CA ILE A 176 3.41 -18.44 -4.93
C ILE A 176 2.63 -19.54 -4.20
N TYR A 177 2.68 -19.52 -2.88
CA TYR A 177 1.89 -20.40 -2.02
C TYR A 177 0.95 -19.56 -1.16
N THR A 178 -0.35 -19.70 -1.36
CA THR A 178 -1.40 -19.19 -0.48
C THR A 178 -1.73 -20.22 0.60
N SER A 179 -2.54 -19.87 1.60
CA SER A 179 -2.83 -20.71 2.78
C SER A 179 -1.55 -21.32 3.35
N SER A 180 -0.50 -20.51 3.48
CA SER A 180 0.87 -20.94 3.82
C SER A 180 1.47 -20.05 4.90
N ARG A 181 0.76 -19.94 6.03
CA ARG A 181 1.22 -19.22 7.21
C ARG A 181 2.53 -19.81 7.72
N VAL A 182 3.49 -18.94 7.98
CA VAL A 182 4.79 -19.35 8.56
C VAL A 182 4.62 -19.71 10.03
N ASN A 183 4.95 -20.94 10.38
CA ASN A 183 4.90 -21.46 11.76
C ASN A 183 6.20 -21.19 12.51
N THR A 184 7.33 -21.56 11.90
CA THR A 184 8.68 -21.32 12.47
C THR A 184 9.61 -20.73 11.42
N ALA A 185 10.60 -19.96 11.89
CA ALA A 185 11.67 -19.40 11.09
C ALA A 185 12.97 -19.46 11.89
N GLU A 186 13.93 -20.27 11.48
CA GLU A 186 15.18 -20.47 12.17
C GLU A 186 16.36 -20.32 11.21
N TYR A 187 17.40 -19.61 11.64
CA TYR A 187 18.64 -19.48 10.88
C TYR A 187 19.65 -20.52 11.35
N LYS A 188 19.96 -21.49 10.50
CA LYS A 188 20.87 -22.59 10.80
C LYS A 188 21.78 -22.86 9.61
N GLU A 189 23.06 -23.15 9.87
CA GLU A 189 24.04 -23.52 8.85
C GLU A 189 24.10 -22.57 7.63
N GLY A 190 23.95 -21.27 7.90
CA GLY A 190 24.03 -20.25 6.86
C GLY A 190 22.75 -20.05 6.02
N LYS A 191 21.65 -20.74 6.36
CA LYS A 191 20.34 -20.62 5.68
C LYS A 191 19.20 -20.46 6.66
N TRP A 192 18.13 -19.84 6.18
CA TRP A 192 16.87 -19.83 6.86
C TRP A 192 16.10 -21.12 6.60
N GLN A 193 15.64 -21.77 7.64
CA GLN A 193 14.66 -22.84 7.58
C GLN A 193 13.30 -22.32 8.00
N ILE A 194 12.36 -22.30 7.08
CA ILE A 194 10.99 -21.78 7.25
C ILE A 194 10.02 -22.94 7.14
N THR A 195 9.16 -23.11 8.15
CA THR A 195 8.12 -24.15 8.12
C THR A 195 6.74 -23.55 8.01
N THR A 196 5.90 -24.20 7.25
CA THR A 196 4.44 -24.00 7.17
C THR A 196 3.76 -25.33 7.47
N ASP A 197 2.45 -25.37 7.58
CA ASP A 197 1.71 -26.64 7.76
C ASP A 197 1.92 -27.61 6.56
N LYS A 198 2.25 -27.09 5.39
CA LYS A 198 2.34 -27.88 4.17
C LYS A 198 3.76 -28.25 3.78
N LYS A 199 4.73 -27.38 4.02
CA LYS A 199 6.10 -27.50 3.51
C LYS A 199 7.13 -26.82 4.39
N THR A 200 8.39 -27.26 4.21
CA THR A 200 9.58 -26.58 4.73
C THR A 200 10.37 -25.98 3.57
N PHE A 201 10.87 -24.77 3.76
CA PHE A 201 11.68 -24.04 2.78
C PHE A 201 13.05 -23.75 3.40
N LEU A 202 14.10 -23.86 2.58
CA LEU A 202 15.44 -23.34 2.88
C LEU A 202 15.73 -22.18 1.95
N CYS A 203 16.17 -21.04 2.48
CA CYS A 203 16.51 -19.87 1.67
C CYS A 203 17.72 -19.12 2.24
N ASP A 204 18.35 -18.32 1.36
CA ASP A 204 19.47 -17.48 1.77
C ASP A 204 18.99 -16.15 2.37
N VAL A 205 17.91 -15.60 1.82
CA VAL A 205 17.34 -14.31 2.23
C VAL A 205 15.85 -14.43 2.49
N ILE A 206 15.41 -13.85 3.60
CA ILE A 206 13.98 -13.59 3.88
C ILE A 206 13.67 -12.12 3.58
N VAL A 207 12.59 -11.88 2.84
CA VAL A 207 11.98 -10.55 2.70
C VAL A 207 10.70 -10.48 3.54
N ASN A 208 10.72 -9.68 4.58
CA ASN A 208 9.58 -9.45 5.44
C ASN A 208 8.68 -8.35 4.85
N ALA A 209 7.62 -8.76 4.15
CA ALA A 209 6.58 -7.91 3.58
C ALA A 209 5.20 -8.21 4.21
N ALA A 210 5.18 -8.63 5.48
CA ALA A 210 4.02 -9.16 6.20
C ALA A 210 3.00 -8.09 6.68
N GLY A 211 3.05 -6.86 6.15
CA GLY A 211 2.07 -5.81 6.41
C GLY A 211 1.92 -5.52 7.91
N ALA A 212 0.72 -5.69 8.47
CA ALA A 212 0.49 -5.45 9.89
C ALA A 212 1.25 -6.43 10.79
N TRP A 213 1.55 -7.63 10.32
CA TRP A 213 2.27 -8.68 11.09
C TRP A 213 3.80 -8.57 11.01
N VAL A 214 4.32 -7.50 10.46
CA VAL A 214 5.76 -7.33 10.20
C VAL A 214 6.63 -7.49 11.44
N ASP A 215 6.25 -6.91 12.57
CA ASP A 215 7.01 -7.04 13.84
C ASP A 215 6.82 -8.41 14.50
N GLU A 216 5.65 -9.01 14.36
CA GLU A 216 5.40 -10.37 14.86
C GLU A 216 6.22 -11.41 14.10
N PHE A 217 6.31 -11.24 12.78
CA PHE A 217 7.14 -12.09 11.94
C PHE A 217 8.64 -11.89 12.23
N ALA A 218 9.08 -10.65 12.45
CA ALA A 218 10.45 -10.37 12.86
C ALA A 218 10.81 -11.09 14.16
N LYS A 219 9.94 -11.01 15.19
CA LYS A 219 10.11 -11.75 16.45
C LYS A 219 10.23 -13.26 16.22
N LYS A 220 9.40 -13.82 15.34
CA LYS A 220 9.46 -15.24 14.97
C LYS A 220 10.80 -15.63 14.34
N CYS A 221 11.44 -14.72 13.63
CA CYS A 221 12.78 -14.87 13.05
C CYS A 221 13.92 -14.56 14.05
N GLY A 222 13.64 -14.26 15.32
CA GLY A 222 14.66 -13.81 16.28
C GLY A 222 15.22 -12.42 15.98
N VAL A 223 14.54 -11.63 15.12
CA VAL A 223 14.92 -10.27 14.74
C VAL A 223 14.19 -9.26 15.63
N LYS A 224 14.91 -8.25 16.10
CA LYS A 224 14.32 -7.20 16.96
C LYS A 224 13.27 -6.40 16.19
N PRO A 225 12.02 -6.28 16.71
CA PRO A 225 10.99 -5.42 16.14
C PRO A 225 11.42 -3.97 16.06
N LEU A 226 10.91 -3.27 15.05
CA LEU A 226 11.19 -1.84 14.83
C LEU A 226 10.09 -0.92 15.38
N GLY A 227 8.99 -1.48 15.92
CA GLY A 227 7.91 -0.71 16.54
C GLY A 227 6.87 -0.24 15.53
N PHE A 228 6.56 -1.06 14.53
CA PHE A 228 5.50 -0.75 13.57
C PHE A 228 4.13 -0.67 14.24
N LEU A 229 3.35 0.31 13.83
CA LEU A 229 2.03 0.59 14.37
C LEU A 229 0.96 0.41 13.28
N PRO A 230 0.10 -0.61 13.36
CA PRO A 230 -1.09 -0.72 12.56
C PRO A 230 -2.13 0.33 12.97
N LEU A 231 -2.61 1.11 12.01
CA LEU A 231 -3.69 2.09 12.18
C LEU A 231 -4.89 1.66 11.34
N LYS A 232 -6.04 1.52 11.99
CA LYS A 232 -7.28 1.13 11.31
C LYS A 232 -7.82 2.28 10.47
N ARG A 233 -8.27 1.97 9.25
CA ARG A 233 -8.99 2.87 8.35
C ARG A 233 -10.23 2.15 7.83
N SER A 234 -11.41 2.70 8.13
CA SER A 234 -12.71 2.16 7.73
C SER A 234 -13.26 2.83 6.48
N MET A 235 -14.08 2.10 5.76
CA MET A 235 -14.79 2.56 4.57
C MET A 235 -16.22 2.03 4.57
N ALA A 236 -17.17 2.88 4.21
CA ALA A 236 -18.52 2.51 3.87
C ALA A 236 -18.74 2.63 2.36
N ARG A 237 -19.39 1.66 1.76
CA ARG A 237 -19.99 1.82 0.44
C ARG A 237 -21.46 2.19 0.63
N VAL A 238 -21.91 3.21 -0.07
CA VAL A 238 -23.26 3.76 0.01
C VAL A 238 -23.82 3.93 -1.39
N PRO A 239 -25.16 3.84 -1.60
CA PRO A 239 -25.76 4.08 -2.92
C PRO A 239 -25.29 5.41 -3.50
N ALA A 240 -25.17 5.48 -4.80
CA ALA A 240 -24.92 6.74 -5.49
C ALA A 240 -26.15 7.68 -5.33
N PRO A 241 -25.95 8.99 -5.18
CA PRO A 241 -27.04 9.94 -4.99
C PRO A 241 -27.86 10.21 -6.24
N ASP A 242 -27.45 9.68 -7.38
CA ASP A 242 -28.00 10.00 -8.69
C ASP A 242 -28.03 8.75 -9.57
N ASP A 243 -29.20 8.46 -10.14
CA ASP A 243 -29.43 7.35 -11.07
C ASP A 243 -28.96 7.65 -12.51
N SER A 244 -28.63 8.90 -12.83
CA SER A 244 -28.14 9.30 -14.18
C SER A 244 -26.76 8.72 -14.48
N GLY A 245 -25.97 8.36 -13.45
CA GLY A 245 -24.63 7.86 -13.56
C GLY A 245 -23.55 8.94 -13.71
N ASN A 246 -23.88 10.22 -13.60
CA ASN A 246 -22.95 11.34 -13.68
C ASN A 246 -21.90 11.29 -12.56
N HIS A 247 -22.31 10.80 -11.37
CA HIS A 247 -21.41 10.61 -10.21
C HIS A 247 -20.13 9.85 -10.53
N LYS A 248 -20.11 8.99 -11.55
CA LYS A 248 -18.92 8.21 -11.96
C LYS A 248 -17.71 9.09 -12.29
N ASN A 249 -17.97 10.33 -12.73
CA ASN A 249 -16.95 11.29 -13.15
C ASN A 249 -16.56 12.27 -12.02
N TRP A 250 -17.21 12.20 -10.86
CA TRP A 250 -16.91 13.12 -9.77
C TRP A 250 -15.47 12.96 -9.29
N PRO A 251 -14.77 14.06 -9.00
CA PRO A 251 -13.49 13.99 -8.33
C PRO A 251 -13.64 13.41 -6.92
N MET A 252 -12.54 12.92 -6.36
CA MET A 252 -12.50 12.50 -4.96
C MET A 252 -12.67 13.73 -4.06
N ALA A 253 -13.72 13.75 -3.24
CA ALA A 253 -14.03 14.84 -2.32
C ALA A 253 -13.36 14.60 -0.96
N PHE A 254 -12.81 15.68 -0.38
CA PHE A 254 -12.18 15.68 0.93
C PHE A 254 -12.81 16.76 1.82
N GLY A 255 -13.11 16.40 3.06
CA GLY A 255 -13.32 17.37 4.12
C GLY A 255 -11.98 17.84 4.70
N LEU A 256 -11.96 19.05 5.24
CA LEU A 256 -10.77 19.59 5.90
C LEU A 256 -10.36 18.77 7.12
N ASN A 257 -9.08 18.77 7.47
CA ASN A 257 -8.50 17.95 8.55
C ASN A 257 -8.79 16.45 8.42
N GLU A 258 -8.85 15.95 7.19
CA GLU A 258 -9.22 14.55 6.94
C GLU A 258 -10.55 14.15 7.63
N ALA A 259 -11.53 15.07 7.74
CA ALA A 259 -12.81 14.79 8.37
C ALA A 259 -13.58 13.66 7.67
N PHE A 260 -13.41 13.55 6.38
CA PHE A 260 -13.85 12.44 5.54
C PHE A 260 -13.13 12.50 4.17
N TYR A 261 -13.21 11.42 3.43
CA TYR A 261 -13.11 11.47 1.97
C TYR A 261 -14.20 10.59 1.34
N ALA A 262 -14.61 10.99 0.14
CA ALA A 262 -15.62 10.28 -0.63
C ALA A 262 -15.25 10.25 -2.10
N LYS A 263 -15.53 9.14 -2.79
CA LYS A 263 -15.34 9.02 -4.23
C LYS A 263 -16.29 7.99 -4.82
N PRO A 264 -16.59 8.08 -6.13
CA PRO A 264 -17.27 7.01 -6.86
C PRO A 264 -16.47 5.72 -6.87
N ASP A 265 -17.16 4.59 -6.73
CA ASP A 265 -16.56 3.25 -6.82
C ASP A 265 -17.62 2.21 -7.24
N ALA A 266 -17.36 1.48 -8.32
CA ALA A 266 -18.21 0.38 -8.80
C ALA A 266 -19.71 0.71 -8.92
N GLY A 267 -20.06 1.94 -9.32
CA GLY A 267 -21.45 2.39 -9.49
C GLY A 267 -22.11 2.91 -8.21
N GLU A 268 -21.41 2.91 -7.11
CA GLU A 268 -21.81 3.47 -5.81
C GLU A 268 -20.79 4.53 -5.36
N MET A 269 -20.85 4.96 -4.11
CA MET A 269 -19.87 5.86 -3.49
C MET A 269 -19.15 5.15 -2.34
N ILE A 270 -17.84 5.38 -2.23
CA ILE A 270 -17.11 5.08 -0.99
C ILE A 270 -17.09 6.35 -0.15
N VAL A 271 -17.35 6.20 1.15
CA VAL A 271 -17.19 7.24 2.17
C VAL A 271 -16.33 6.68 3.29
N SER A 272 -15.28 7.40 3.67
CA SER A 272 -14.40 7.04 4.78
C SER A 272 -14.36 8.14 5.82
N PRO A 273 -14.42 7.82 7.12
CA PRO A 273 -14.21 8.76 8.23
C PRO A 273 -12.76 9.24 8.36
N SER A 274 -11.86 8.73 7.55
CA SER A 274 -10.42 9.05 7.59
C SER A 274 -9.73 8.81 8.93
N GLU A 275 -10.26 7.97 9.80
CA GLU A 275 -9.69 7.68 11.12
C GLU A 275 -8.35 6.95 11.03
N GLU A 276 -7.50 7.15 12.04
CA GLU A 276 -6.25 6.43 12.27
C GLU A 276 -6.23 5.83 13.68
N THR A 277 -7.17 4.94 13.95
CA THR A 277 -7.29 4.28 15.25
C THR A 277 -6.22 3.23 15.43
N LYS A 278 -5.39 3.35 16.49
CA LYS A 278 -4.36 2.36 16.83
C LYS A 278 -4.96 0.97 17.00
N SER A 279 -4.30 -0.03 16.46
CA SER A 279 -4.76 -1.41 16.47
C SER A 279 -3.59 -2.39 16.60
N PHE A 280 -3.91 -3.67 16.56
CA PHE A 280 -2.96 -4.79 16.53
C PHE A 280 -3.19 -5.59 15.24
N PRO A 281 -2.27 -6.46 14.84
CA PRO A 281 -2.45 -7.32 13.67
C PRO A 281 -3.64 -8.27 13.81
N HIS A 282 -4.66 -8.11 12.98
CA HIS A 282 -5.85 -8.96 12.91
C HIS A 282 -6.59 -8.72 11.59
N ASP A 283 -7.62 -9.51 11.32
CA ASP A 283 -8.57 -9.22 10.25
C ASP A 283 -9.50 -8.08 10.71
N ALA A 284 -9.26 -6.87 10.19
CA ALA A 284 -9.88 -5.65 10.67
C ALA A 284 -11.29 -5.47 10.11
N PHE A 285 -12.21 -5.05 10.97
CA PHE A 285 -13.58 -4.69 10.62
C PHE A 285 -13.84 -3.21 10.88
N ALA A 286 -14.75 -2.63 10.09
CA ALA A 286 -15.19 -1.26 10.28
C ALA A 286 -15.98 -1.12 11.59
N ASN A 287 -15.80 0.01 12.26
CA ASN A 287 -16.58 0.38 13.43
C ASN A 287 -17.77 1.24 12.99
N GLU A 288 -18.98 0.94 13.47
CA GLU A 288 -20.21 1.63 13.08
C GLU A 288 -20.20 3.12 13.47
N GLU A 289 -19.65 3.46 14.65
CA GLU A 289 -19.54 4.85 15.11
C GLU A 289 -18.58 5.65 14.22
N ASP A 290 -17.43 5.07 13.85
CA ASP A 290 -16.48 5.71 12.94
C ASP A 290 -17.16 5.97 11.59
N LEU A 291 -17.88 4.96 11.05
CA LEU A 291 -18.58 5.09 9.78
C LEU A 291 -19.69 6.15 9.83
N ALA A 292 -20.49 6.13 10.90
CA ALA A 292 -21.55 7.13 11.10
C ALA A 292 -20.99 8.55 11.13
N LYS A 293 -19.84 8.77 11.81
CA LYS A 293 -19.15 10.05 11.83
C LYS A 293 -18.67 10.48 10.44
N GLY A 294 -18.07 9.56 9.67
CA GLY A 294 -17.64 9.87 8.31
C GLY A 294 -18.79 10.22 7.37
N ILE A 295 -19.89 9.48 7.46
CA ILE A 295 -21.11 9.74 6.69
C ILE A 295 -21.72 11.08 7.11
N PHE A 296 -21.83 11.35 8.41
CA PHE A 296 -22.33 12.65 8.91
C PHE A 296 -21.51 13.82 8.37
N ASN A 297 -20.17 13.75 8.44
CA ASN A 297 -19.30 14.80 7.91
C ASN A 297 -19.46 14.99 6.39
N PHE A 298 -19.68 13.90 5.65
CA PHE A 298 -19.96 13.96 4.21
C PHE A 298 -21.32 14.64 3.95
N GLU A 299 -22.39 14.25 4.67
CA GLU A 299 -23.72 14.83 4.52
C GLU A 299 -23.78 16.33 4.83
N GLU A 300 -22.93 16.83 5.74
CA GLU A 300 -22.81 18.26 6.04
C GLU A 300 -22.41 19.13 4.84
N VAL A 301 -21.74 18.56 3.88
CA VAL A 301 -21.19 19.29 2.71
C VAL A 301 -21.94 18.99 1.41
N VAL A 302 -22.92 18.08 1.44
CA VAL A 302 -23.71 17.70 0.25
C VAL A 302 -25.22 17.77 0.53
N ASN A 303 -26.02 17.95 -0.52
CA ASN A 303 -27.48 17.85 -0.48
C ASN A 303 -27.93 16.41 -0.76
N TYR A 304 -27.39 15.47 -0.02
CA TYR A 304 -27.68 14.04 -0.13
C TYR A 304 -27.70 13.42 1.25
N SER A 305 -28.67 12.55 1.51
CA SER A 305 -28.75 11.79 2.75
C SER A 305 -28.58 10.30 2.47
N VAL A 306 -27.56 9.70 3.09
CA VAL A 306 -27.26 8.29 2.97
C VAL A 306 -28.35 7.44 3.62
N LYS A 307 -29.08 6.65 2.84
CA LYS A 307 -30.18 5.84 3.35
C LYS A 307 -29.76 4.51 3.96
N ARG A 308 -28.61 3.98 3.51
CA ARG A 308 -28.07 2.72 4.00
C ARG A 308 -26.60 2.58 3.63
N ILE A 309 -25.91 1.75 4.36
CA ILE A 309 -24.58 1.23 4.00
C ILE A 309 -24.82 -0.10 3.26
N THR A 310 -24.31 -0.23 2.03
CA THR A 310 -24.44 -1.46 1.22
C THR A 310 -23.35 -2.47 1.57
N SER A 311 -22.16 -1.99 1.90
CA SER A 311 -21.07 -2.80 2.46
C SER A 311 -20.09 -1.91 3.22
N SER A 312 -19.34 -2.52 4.13
CA SER A 312 -18.28 -1.82 4.87
C SER A 312 -17.09 -2.73 5.09
N TRP A 313 -15.91 -2.13 5.20
CA TRP A 313 -14.66 -2.83 5.50
C TRP A 313 -13.68 -1.91 6.21
N ALA A 314 -12.63 -2.51 6.79
CA ALA A 314 -11.51 -1.75 7.30
C ALA A 314 -10.19 -2.41 6.94
N GLY A 315 -9.15 -1.61 6.76
CA GLY A 315 -7.78 -2.06 6.55
C GLY A 315 -6.84 -1.52 7.63
N LEU A 316 -5.71 -2.20 7.81
CA LEU A 316 -4.66 -1.76 8.72
C LEU A 316 -3.54 -1.09 7.93
N ARG A 317 -3.46 0.24 8.02
CA ARG A 317 -2.34 1.02 7.49
C ARG A 317 -1.19 0.90 8.48
N THR A 318 -0.14 0.20 8.14
CA THR A 318 0.97 -0.06 9.05
C THR A 318 2.12 0.91 8.82
N PHE A 319 2.44 1.69 9.83
CA PHE A 319 3.46 2.72 9.80
C PHE A 319 4.66 2.35 10.66
N ALA A 320 5.87 2.70 10.21
CA ALA A 320 7.03 2.78 11.07
C ALA A 320 6.89 3.99 12.03
N PRO A 321 7.69 4.07 13.13
CA PRO A 321 7.58 5.17 14.10
C PRO A 321 7.67 6.57 13.51
N ASP A 322 8.46 6.75 12.45
CA ASP A 322 8.64 8.02 11.72
C ASP A 322 7.73 8.15 10.49
N ARG A 323 6.78 7.24 10.32
CA ARG A 323 5.80 7.19 9.21
C ARG A 323 6.44 7.09 7.81
N THR A 324 7.67 6.62 7.73
CA THR A 324 8.41 6.43 6.47
C THR A 324 8.62 4.95 6.19
N LEU A 325 8.63 4.54 4.92
CA LEU A 325 8.92 3.16 4.51
C LEU A 325 10.22 2.64 5.14
N VAL A 326 10.26 1.34 5.42
CA VAL A 326 11.48 0.65 5.85
C VAL A 326 11.89 -0.33 4.78
N ILE A 327 13.03 -0.06 4.14
CA ILE A 327 13.57 -0.86 3.04
C ILE A 327 15.06 -1.08 3.27
N GLY A 328 15.46 -2.35 3.50
CA GLY A 328 16.87 -2.67 3.70
C GLY A 328 17.09 -3.92 4.53
N PHE A 329 18.31 -4.41 4.51
CA PHE A 329 18.74 -5.51 5.38
C PHE A 329 18.78 -5.06 6.84
N ASP A 330 18.40 -5.97 7.73
CA ASP A 330 18.56 -5.78 9.16
C ASP A 330 20.04 -5.60 9.50
N SER A 331 20.33 -4.72 10.46
CA SER A 331 21.71 -4.38 10.81
C SER A 331 22.45 -5.46 11.61
N ILE A 332 21.72 -6.37 12.24
CA ILE A 332 22.25 -7.46 13.08
C ILE A 332 22.12 -8.79 12.32
N VAL A 333 21.04 -8.98 11.58
CA VAL A 333 20.73 -10.21 10.82
C VAL A 333 20.75 -9.91 9.33
N PRO A 334 21.92 -9.92 8.66
CA PRO A 334 22.10 -9.41 7.31
C PRO A 334 21.45 -10.28 6.21
N SER A 335 20.82 -11.39 6.55
CA SER A 335 20.00 -12.22 5.66
C SER A 335 18.49 -11.99 5.82
N PHE A 336 18.10 -11.06 6.69
CA PHE A 336 16.73 -10.63 6.90
C PHE A 336 16.52 -9.23 6.30
N PHE A 337 15.58 -9.11 5.37
CA PHE A 337 15.28 -7.87 4.66
C PHE A 337 13.91 -7.31 5.04
N TRP A 338 13.86 -6.06 5.42
CA TRP A 338 12.64 -5.33 5.71
C TRP A 338 12.07 -4.68 4.44
N LEU A 339 10.79 -4.93 4.15
CA LEU A 339 10.01 -4.19 3.15
C LEU A 339 8.65 -3.87 3.75
N ALA A 340 8.60 -2.86 4.59
CA ALA A 340 7.48 -2.62 5.49
C ALA A 340 7.18 -1.14 5.69
N GLY A 341 6.11 -0.82 6.41
CA GLY A 341 5.75 0.55 6.74
C GLY A 341 5.09 1.30 5.59
N GLN A 342 4.44 0.60 4.66
CA GLN A 342 3.77 1.21 3.50
C GLN A 342 2.62 2.14 3.89
N GLY A 343 2.10 2.07 5.12
CA GLY A 343 1.04 2.93 5.62
C GLY A 343 -0.16 2.97 4.69
N GLY A 344 -0.56 4.16 4.27
CA GLY A 344 -1.59 4.40 3.26
C GLY A 344 -1.06 4.52 1.82
N TYR A 345 0.24 4.26 1.58
CA TYR A 345 0.94 4.61 0.34
C TYR A 345 1.38 3.40 -0.51
N GLY A 346 1.03 2.19 -0.08
CA GLY A 346 1.60 0.94 -0.60
C GLY A 346 1.48 0.77 -2.11
N PHE A 347 0.33 1.08 -2.70
CA PHE A 347 0.14 0.96 -4.15
C PHE A 347 0.91 2.02 -4.91
N GLN A 348 0.79 3.28 -4.52
CA GLN A 348 1.39 4.39 -5.26
C GLN A 348 2.93 4.40 -5.18
N THR A 349 3.52 3.82 -4.13
CA THR A 349 4.98 3.70 -3.98
C THR A 349 5.54 2.37 -4.49
N SER A 350 4.69 1.40 -4.84
CA SER A 350 5.06 0.00 -5.07
C SER A 350 6.16 -0.19 -6.11
N ALA A 351 6.11 0.57 -7.20
CA ALA A 351 7.07 0.45 -8.29
C ALA A 351 8.49 0.87 -7.87
N ALA A 352 8.64 2.03 -7.26
CA ALA A 352 9.94 2.54 -6.85
C ALA A 352 10.48 1.79 -5.61
N ALA A 353 9.61 1.50 -4.63
CA ALA A 353 9.99 0.75 -3.42
C ALA A 353 10.47 -0.67 -3.76
N SER A 354 9.75 -1.40 -4.62
CA SER A 354 10.18 -2.73 -5.06
C SER A 354 11.44 -2.71 -5.92
N LYS A 355 11.62 -1.64 -6.73
CA LYS A 355 12.85 -1.46 -7.51
C LYS A 355 14.04 -1.27 -6.59
N MET A 356 13.97 -0.35 -5.64
CA MET A 356 15.02 -0.15 -4.64
C MET A 356 15.31 -1.44 -3.87
N ALA A 357 14.26 -2.12 -3.35
CA ALA A 357 14.42 -3.34 -2.60
C ALA A 357 15.15 -4.43 -3.41
N SER A 358 14.74 -4.65 -4.66
CA SER A 358 15.37 -5.65 -5.53
C SER A 358 16.82 -5.31 -5.87
N GLU A 359 17.14 -4.03 -6.10
CA GLU A 359 18.52 -3.58 -6.36
C GLU A 359 19.41 -3.86 -5.15
N ILE A 360 18.95 -3.55 -3.93
CA ILE A 360 19.69 -3.81 -2.69
C ILE A 360 19.91 -5.32 -2.47
N ILE A 361 18.86 -6.13 -2.59
CA ILE A 361 18.92 -7.58 -2.38
C ILE A 361 19.86 -8.25 -3.37
N LEU A 362 19.85 -7.82 -4.62
CA LEU A 362 20.71 -8.35 -5.68
C LEU A 362 22.12 -7.75 -5.69
N GLY A 363 22.48 -6.91 -4.72
CA GLY A 363 23.79 -6.26 -4.63
C GLY A 363 24.09 -5.30 -5.78
N LYS A 364 23.06 -4.76 -6.44
CA LYS A 364 23.17 -3.77 -7.50
C LYS A 364 23.29 -2.38 -6.92
N LYS A 365 23.89 -1.45 -7.67
CA LYS A 365 23.87 -0.03 -7.31
C LYS A 365 22.42 0.47 -7.32
N SER A 366 21.98 1.06 -6.21
CA SER A 366 20.63 1.59 -6.13
C SER A 366 20.45 2.82 -7.03
N SER A 367 19.34 2.83 -7.78
CA SER A 367 18.90 4.02 -8.52
C SER A 367 18.47 5.17 -7.60
N PHE A 368 18.39 4.93 -6.29
CA PHE A 368 17.83 5.81 -5.26
C PHE A 368 18.78 5.97 -4.06
N GLU A 369 20.07 6.22 -4.27
CA GLU A 369 21.09 6.22 -3.21
C GLU A 369 20.75 7.13 -2.01
N GLN A 370 20.20 8.34 -2.27
CA GLN A 370 19.83 9.26 -1.21
C GLN A 370 18.61 8.78 -0.42
N LEU A 371 17.57 8.29 -1.10
CA LEU A 371 16.40 7.71 -0.47
C LEU A 371 16.74 6.46 0.34
N GLN A 372 17.65 5.61 -0.14
CA GLN A 372 18.04 4.38 0.53
C GLN A 372 18.51 4.63 1.97
N LYS A 373 19.26 5.69 2.22
CA LYS A 373 19.69 6.04 3.58
C LYS A 373 18.52 6.45 4.48
N ARG A 374 17.53 7.14 3.92
CA ARG A 374 16.36 7.65 4.64
C ARG A 374 15.34 6.55 4.96
N VAL A 375 15.36 5.43 4.24
CA VAL A 375 14.46 4.28 4.47
C VAL A 375 15.14 3.08 5.12
N SER A 376 16.45 3.15 5.36
CA SER A 376 17.20 2.06 5.99
C SER A 376 16.66 1.72 7.38
N PRO A 377 16.52 0.43 7.76
CA PRO A 377 16.14 0.03 9.11
C PRO A 377 17.14 0.49 10.17
N SER A 378 18.39 0.77 9.79
CA SER A 378 19.44 1.24 10.71
C SER A 378 19.16 2.62 11.33
N ARG A 379 18.18 3.38 10.81
CA ARG A 379 17.76 4.66 11.39
C ARG A 379 17.01 4.53 12.72
N PHE A 380 16.59 3.32 13.08
CA PHE A 380 15.92 2.99 14.35
C PHE A 380 16.85 2.33 15.40
N LYS A 381 18.13 2.69 15.37
CA LYS A 381 19.13 2.20 16.35
C LYS A 381 19.00 2.90 17.69
#